data_c9a18c1fbbfcb9c6df209e8fadaf79a5
#
_entry.id   c9a18c1fbbfcb9c6df209e8fadaf79a5
#
_cell.length_a   1.000
_cell.length_b   1.000
_cell.length_c   1.000
_cell.angle_alpha   90.00
_cell.angle_beta   90.00
_cell.angle_gamma   90.00
#
_symmetry.space_group_name_H-M   'P 1'
#
loop_
_entity.id
_entity.type
_entity.pdbx_description
1 polymer ?
#
loop_
_entity_poly.entity_id
_entity_poly.type
_entity_poly.pdbx_seq_one_letter_code
_entity_poly.pdbx_strand_id
1 'polypeptide(L)'
;MERLIGLLPLRRQTGSLVLKDLKVFLRDTTQWSQLLLLVALALVYVYNFRVLDFDRIPYMAGMVKNAYAFVNLAMAAFVLSAVAVRFVFPAVSAEGSAFWIVRSSPVTMHAFLWSKFWTGLVPILAMALGLTVVSNELLGVSLFLRALSAVAIVFMTFGLVGLAAGMGARHPRFGAENLTQVAGSYGGVAFMVLAVLFILATVALLAWPASIYLVHQSRGEAITAGYRAGMILCFGAATALSTATFWLPMRRGIRALEEMD
;
A
#
# COMPACT_ATOMS: atom_id res chain seq x y z
N MET A 1 1.69 24.21 3.25
CA MET A 1 2.39 23.10 2.60
C MET A 1 3.80 22.88 3.16
N GLU A 2 4.65 23.89 3.25
CA GLU A 2 6.02 23.73 3.80
C GLU A 2 6.06 23.22 5.25
N ARG A 3 5.10 23.64 6.09
CA ARG A 3 5.00 23.19 7.49
C ARG A 3 4.62 21.69 7.62
N LEU A 4 3.84 21.14 6.68
CA LEU A 4 3.47 19.71 6.68
C LEU A 4 4.64 18.83 6.26
N ILE A 5 5.50 19.32 5.36
CA ILE A 5 6.70 18.58 4.91
C ILE A 5 7.79 18.62 5.97
N GLY A 6 7.83 19.67 6.81
CA GLY A 6 8.73 19.75 7.96
C GLY A 6 8.48 18.71 9.06
N LEU A 7 7.31 18.04 9.05
CA LEU A 7 6.98 16.92 9.96
C LEU A 7 7.52 15.58 9.48
N LEU A 8 7.89 15.46 8.20
CA LEU A 8 8.48 14.24 7.67
C LEU A 8 10.00 14.25 7.90
N PRO A 9 10.63 13.11 8.25
CA PRO A 9 12.08 13.01 8.48
C PRO A 9 12.85 13.04 7.15
N LEU A 10 12.68 14.13 6.37
CA LEU A 10 13.22 14.28 5.02
C LEU A 10 14.49 15.15 5.03
N ARG A 11 15.52 14.73 4.30
CA ARG A 11 16.63 15.60 3.96
C ARG A 11 16.13 16.75 3.08
N ARG A 12 16.72 17.95 3.18
CA ARG A 12 16.30 19.17 2.43
C ARG A 12 16.13 18.91 0.93
N GLN A 13 17.00 18.13 0.31
CA GLN A 13 16.93 17.78 -1.11
C GLN A 13 15.67 16.97 -1.45
N THR A 14 15.35 15.95 -0.64
CA THR A 14 14.14 15.13 -0.82
C THR A 14 12.87 15.95 -0.62
N GLY A 15 12.86 16.85 0.36
CA GLY A 15 11.72 17.72 0.66
C GLY A 15 11.38 18.68 -0.50
N SER A 16 12.38 19.27 -1.15
CA SER A 16 12.16 20.16 -2.31
C SER A 16 11.58 19.41 -3.52
N LEU A 17 12.02 18.17 -3.75
CA LEU A 17 11.49 17.31 -4.81
C LEU A 17 10.04 16.91 -4.54
N VAL A 18 9.70 16.55 -3.30
CA VAL A 18 8.32 16.25 -2.88
C VAL A 18 7.41 17.45 -3.11
N LEU A 19 7.88 18.67 -2.76
CA LEU A 19 7.12 19.90 -3.03
C LEU A 19 6.89 20.15 -4.51
N LYS A 20 7.91 19.89 -5.34
CA LYS A 20 7.80 19.98 -6.81
C LYS A 20 6.71 19.01 -7.30
N ASP A 21 6.81 17.73 -6.94
CA ASP A 21 5.88 16.71 -7.39
C ASP A 21 4.45 16.99 -6.96
N LEU A 22 4.25 17.45 -5.72
CA LEU A 22 2.94 17.83 -5.22
C LEU A 22 2.34 19.02 -5.98
N LYS A 23 3.16 20.04 -6.33
CA LYS A 23 2.71 21.17 -7.14
C LYS A 23 2.33 20.74 -8.56
N VAL A 24 3.10 19.83 -9.17
CA VAL A 24 2.80 19.28 -10.50
C VAL A 24 1.48 18.50 -10.43
N PHE A 25 1.34 17.61 -9.45
CA PHE A 25 0.12 16.83 -9.24
C PHE A 25 -1.14 17.72 -9.12
N LEU A 26 -1.07 18.80 -8.33
CA LEU A 26 -2.20 19.72 -8.13
C LEU A 26 -2.58 20.50 -9.39
N ARG A 27 -1.69 20.62 -10.38
CA ARG A 27 -1.92 21.34 -11.64
C ARG A 27 -2.35 20.42 -12.79
N ASP A 28 -2.20 19.12 -12.63
CA ASP A 28 -2.52 18.14 -13.67
C ASP A 28 -3.98 17.66 -13.55
N THR A 29 -4.84 18.18 -14.42
CA THR A 29 -6.27 17.83 -14.46
C THR A 29 -6.51 16.37 -14.79
N THR A 30 -5.61 15.73 -15.54
CA THR A 30 -5.71 14.31 -15.88
C THR A 30 -5.56 13.43 -14.66
N GLN A 31 -4.62 13.78 -13.77
CA GLN A 31 -4.42 13.07 -12.50
C GLN A 31 -5.60 13.25 -11.55
N TRP A 32 -6.22 14.45 -11.53
CA TRP A 32 -7.42 14.70 -10.74
C TRP A 32 -8.61 13.85 -11.16
N SER A 33 -8.86 13.70 -12.46
CA SER A 33 -9.96 12.87 -12.97
C SER A 33 -9.78 11.40 -12.58
N GLN A 34 -8.55 10.88 -12.63
CA GLN A 34 -8.22 9.52 -12.20
C GLN A 34 -8.40 9.34 -10.69
N LEU A 35 -7.99 10.35 -9.89
CA LEU A 35 -8.16 10.33 -8.44
C LEU A 35 -9.63 10.34 -8.06
N LEU A 36 -10.47 11.14 -8.70
CA LEU A 36 -11.92 11.16 -8.48
C LEU A 36 -12.56 9.81 -8.75
N LEU A 37 -12.17 9.13 -9.84
CA LEU A 37 -12.65 7.79 -10.16
C LEU A 37 -12.27 6.78 -9.07
N LEU A 38 -11.04 6.87 -8.53
CA LEU A 38 -10.59 5.99 -7.46
C LEU A 38 -11.29 6.28 -6.13
N VAL A 39 -11.56 7.55 -5.83
CA VAL A 39 -12.36 7.95 -4.66
C VAL A 39 -13.79 7.41 -4.80
N ALA A 40 -14.39 7.52 -5.99
CA ALA A 40 -15.71 6.94 -6.26
C ALA A 40 -15.72 5.41 -6.05
N LEU A 41 -14.69 4.71 -6.55
CA LEU A 41 -14.52 3.28 -6.32
C LEU A 41 -14.39 2.94 -4.83
N ALA A 42 -13.61 3.73 -4.08
CA ALA A 42 -13.45 3.57 -2.65
C ALA A 42 -14.77 3.78 -1.89
N LEU A 43 -15.59 4.77 -2.29
CA LEU A 43 -16.91 5.00 -1.71
C LEU A 43 -17.87 3.84 -2.00
N VAL A 44 -17.89 3.33 -3.23
CA VAL A 44 -18.69 2.12 -3.59
C VAL A 44 -18.22 0.92 -2.77
N TYR A 45 -16.91 0.76 -2.60
CA TYR A 45 -16.35 -0.29 -1.75
C TYR A 45 -16.87 -0.21 -0.31
N VAL A 46 -16.77 0.96 0.33
CA VAL A 46 -17.26 1.17 1.70
C VAL A 46 -18.79 0.97 1.78
N TYR A 47 -19.54 1.45 0.78
CA TYR A 47 -20.99 1.28 0.73
C TYR A 47 -21.43 -0.18 0.72
N ASN A 48 -20.69 -1.06 0.02
CA ASN A 48 -21.00 -2.50 0.00
C ASN A 48 -20.99 -3.13 1.40
N PHE A 49 -20.12 -2.67 2.31
CA PHE A 49 -20.10 -3.19 3.69
C PHE A 49 -21.32 -2.75 4.53
N ARG A 50 -21.91 -1.61 4.21
CA ARG A 50 -23.13 -1.13 4.88
C ARG A 50 -24.37 -1.99 4.54
N VAL A 51 -24.37 -2.63 3.38
CA VAL A 51 -25.49 -3.47 2.90
C VAL A 51 -25.42 -4.89 3.48
N LEU A 52 -24.23 -5.32 3.94
CA LEU A 52 -24.04 -6.64 4.55
C LEU A 52 -24.60 -6.69 5.97
N ASP A 53 -25.82 -7.21 6.10
CA ASP A 53 -26.52 -7.38 7.37
C ASP A 53 -26.17 -8.74 8.00
N PHE A 54 -25.07 -8.77 8.77
CA PHE A 54 -24.57 -9.99 9.43
C PHE A 54 -25.44 -10.43 10.63
N ASP A 55 -26.32 -9.58 11.11
CA ASP A 55 -27.17 -9.88 12.27
C ASP A 55 -28.30 -10.86 11.92
N ARG A 56 -28.53 -11.12 10.63
CA ARG A 56 -29.47 -12.15 10.13
C ARG A 56 -28.99 -13.57 10.27
N ILE A 57 -27.71 -13.82 10.61
CA ILE A 57 -27.13 -15.16 10.74
C ILE A 57 -26.67 -15.39 12.19
N PRO A 58 -27.58 -15.72 13.13
CA PRO A 58 -27.28 -15.67 14.56
C PRO A 58 -26.27 -16.74 15.03
N TYR A 59 -26.21 -17.89 14.40
CA TYR A 59 -25.43 -19.03 14.90
C TYR A 59 -23.91 -19.00 14.53
N MET A 60 -23.52 -18.27 13.49
CA MET A 60 -22.13 -18.17 13.03
C MET A 60 -21.60 -16.72 12.97
N ALA A 61 -22.32 -15.77 13.54
CA ALA A 61 -22.06 -14.34 13.38
C ALA A 61 -20.61 -13.95 13.71
N GLY A 62 -20.03 -14.46 14.79
CA GLY A 62 -18.67 -14.13 15.20
C GLY A 62 -17.59 -14.68 14.24
N MET A 63 -17.70 -15.95 13.82
CA MET A 63 -16.72 -16.57 12.94
C MET A 63 -16.78 -16.00 11.53
N VAL A 64 -18.00 -15.75 11.04
CA VAL A 64 -18.23 -15.14 9.73
C VAL A 64 -17.73 -13.69 9.72
N LYS A 65 -18.03 -12.88 10.75
CA LYS A 65 -17.51 -11.50 10.89
C LYS A 65 -15.98 -11.45 10.89
N ASN A 66 -15.33 -12.41 11.56
CA ASN A 66 -13.86 -12.49 11.59
C ASN A 66 -13.26 -12.86 10.23
N ALA A 67 -13.85 -13.82 9.51
CA ALA A 67 -13.43 -14.17 8.15
C ALA A 67 -13.59 -12.97 7.21
N TYR A 68 -14.72 -12.27 7.27
CA TYR A 68 -14.95 -11.07 6.48
C TYR A 68 -13.96 -9.94 6.79
N ALA A 69 -13.48 -9.82 8.03
CA ALA A 69 -12.46 -8.82 8.36
C ALA A 69 -11.13 -9.06 7.59
N PHE A 70 -10.73 -10.31 7.38
CA PHE A 70 -9.55 -10.63 6.57
C PHE A 70 -9.79 -10.44 5.08
N VAL A 71 -10.97 -10.81 4.58
CA VAL A 71 -11.37 -10.52 3.19
C VAL A 71 -11.38 -9.00 2.95
N ASN A 72 -11.94 -8.23 3.89
CA ASN A 72 -11.93 -6.78 3.87
C ASN A 72 -10.50 -6.20 3.81
N LEU A 73 -9.59 -6.71 4.65
CA LEU A 73 -8.18 -6.31 4.64
C LEU A 73 -7.51 -6.58 3.28
N ALA A 74 -7.76 -7.78 2.71
CA ALA A 74 -7.25 -8.15 1.39
C ALA A 74 -7.79 -7.22 0.29
N MET A 75 -9.10 -6.96 0.30
CA MET A 75 -9.75 -6.10 -0.70
C MET A 75 -9.29 -4.63 -0.57
N ALA A 76 -9.16 -4.12 0.65
CA ALA A 76 -8.58 -2.79 0.87
C ALA A 76 -7.18 -2.69 0.30
N ALA A 77 -6.30 -3.66 0.61
CA ALA A 77 -4.94 -3.70 0.06
C ALA A 77 -4.93 -3.85 -1.47
N PHE A 78 -5.89 -4.58 -2.06
CA PHE A 78 -6.04 -4.68 -3.50
C PHE A 78 -6.41 -3.33 -4.14
N VAL A 79 -7.35 -2.59 -3.55
CA VAL A 79 -7.67 -1.21 -3.99
C VAL A 79 -6.43 -0.32 -3.92
N LEU A 80 -5.64 -0.41 -2.84
CA LEU A 80 -4.39 0.34 -2.72
C LEU A 80 -3.37 -0.02 -3.79
N SER A 81 -3.26 -1.30 -4.17
CA SER A 81 -2.36 -1.73 -5.24
C SER A 81 -2.80 -1.15 -6.59
N ALA A 82 -4.11 -1.06 -6.85
CA ALA A 82 -4.65 -0.44 -8.05
C ALA A 82 -4.38 1.08 -8.10
N VAL A 83 -4.37 1.74 -6.95
CA VAL A 83 -3.94 3.15 -6.84
C VAL A 83 -2.44 3.27 -7.07
N ALA A 84 -1.64 2.41 -6.43
CA ALA A 84 -0.18 2.47 -6.52
C ALA A 84 0.33 2.24 -7.95
N VAL A 85 -0.28 1.35 -8.74
CA VAL A 85 0.12 1.13 -10.14
C VAL A 85 -0.18 2.33 -11.02
N ARG A 86 -1.17 3.15 -10.69
CA ARG A 86 -1.55 4.32 -11.48
C ARG A 86 -0.75 5.57 -11.13
N PHE A 87 -0.37 5.75 -9.87
CA PHE A 87 0.25 6.98 -9.40
C PHE A 87 1.72 6.81 -9.02
N VAL A 88 2.07 5.71 -8.35
CA VAL A 88 3.44 5.51 -7.85
C VAL A 88 4.33 4.82 -8.86
N PHE A 89 3.81 3.77 -9.52
CA PHE A 89 4.58 3.04 -10.52
C PHE A 89 5.05 3.92 -11.68
N PRO A 90 4.22 4.80 -12.29
CA PRO A 90 4.66 5.67 -13.39
C PRO A 90 5.40 6.93 -12.91
N ALA A 91 5.57 7.16 -11.59
CA ALA A 91 6.10 8.43 -11.06
C ALA A 91 7.52 8.77 -11.54
N VAL A 92 8.37 7.77 -11.83
CA VAL A 92 9.69 7.99 -12.44
C VAL A 92 9.54 8.31 -13.93
N SER A 93 8.70 7.58 -14.65
CA SER A 93 8.42 7.80 -16.07
C SER A 93 7.77 9.16 -16.34
N ALA A 94 7.07 9.72 -15.35
CA ALA A 94 6.43 11.04 -15.43
C ALA A 94 7.41 12.20 -15.60
N GLU A 95 8.69 12.02 -15.29
CA GLU A 95 9.71 13.04 -15.60
C GLU A 95 9.95 13.16 -17.11
N GLY A 96 9.63 12.12 -17.88
CA GLY A 96 9.66 12.15 -19.34
C GLY A 96 11.02 12.57 -19.90
N SER A 97 10.98 13.39 -20.93
CA SER A 97 12.18 13.94 -21.55
C SER A 97 13.01 14.86 -20.64
N ALA A 98 12.43 15.35 -19.51
CA ALA A 98 13.15 16.20 -18.56
C ALA A 98 14.00 15.40 -17.54
N PHE A 99 14.00 14.07 -17.58
CA PHE A 99 14.78 13.23 -16.67
C PHE A 99 16.29 13.54 -16.70
N TRP A 100 16.83 13.95 -17.85
CA TRP A 100 18.23 14.35 -17.96
C TRP A 100 18.60 15.53 -17.05
N ILE A 101 17.63 16.44 -16.75
CA ILE A 101 17.84 17.57 -15.82
C ILE A 101 18.05 17.04 -14.39
N VAL A 102 17.28 16.02 -14.01
CA VAL A 102 17.44 15.38 -12.69
C VAL A 102 18.81 14.71 -12.61
N ARG A 103 19.24 14.05 -13.70
CA ARG A 103 20.50 13.34 -13.75
C ARG A 103 21.73 14.26 -13.76
N SER A 104 21.66 15.41 -14.43
CA SER A 104 22.72 16.42 -14.44
C SER A 104 22.78 17.28 -13.18
N SER A 105 21.75 17.18 -12.32
CA SER A 105 21.69 17.92 -11.06
C SER A 105 22.51 17.23 -9.96
N PRO A 106 22.94 17.95 -8.89
CA PRO A 106 23.65 17.36 -7.76
C PRO A 106 22.76 16.51 -6.83
N VAL A 107 21.67 15.96 -7.37
CA VAL A 107 20.70 15.11 -6.64
C VAL A 107 21.08 13.64 -6.84
N THR A 108 21.23 12.90 -5.74
CA THR A 108 21.48 11.45 -5.83
C THR A 108 20.22 10.70 -6.29
N MET A 109 20.35 9.64 -7.08
CA MET A 109 19.23 8.80 -7.52
C MET A 109 18.50 8.18 -6.32
N HIS A 110 19.22 7.94 -5.24
CA HIS A 110 18.63 7.57 -3.95
C HIS A 110 17.63 8.64 -3.44
N ALA A 111 18.03 9.90 -3.34
CA ALA A 111 17.16 10.99 -2.87
C ALA A 111 15.97 11.21 -3.81
N PHE A 112 16.19 11.06 -5.13
CA PHE A 112 15.14 11.13 -6.14
C PHE A 112 14.09 10.02 -5.97
N LEU A 113 14.48 8.74 -5.88
CA LEU A 113 13.52 7.65 -5.74
C LEU A 113 12.78 7.72 -4.38
N TRP A 114 13.46 8.11 -3.31
CA TRP A 114 12.83 8.34 -2.02
C TRP A 114 11.81 9.49 -2.04
N SER A 115 12.03 10.53 -2.84
CA SER A 115 11.01 11.58 -3.00
C SER A 115 9.74 11.03 -3.64
N LYS A 116 9.86 10.20 -4.70
CA LYS A 116 8.72 9.55 -5.35
C LYS A 116 7.97 8.62 -4.40
N PHE A 117 8.72 7.85 -3.60
CA PHE A 117 8.14 6.99 -2.57
C PHE A 117 7.30 7.80 -1.56
N TRP A 118 7.86 8.88 -0.96
CA TRP A 118 7.15 9.67 0.03
C TRP A 118 5.94 10.42 -0.55
N THR A 119 6.06 10.95 -1.76
CA THR A 119 4.96 11.62 -2.45
C THR A 119 3.78 10.66 -2.66
N GLY A 120 4.04 9.39 -2.98
CA GLY A 120 3.01 8.37 -3.13
C GLY A 120 2.51 7.80 -1.82
N LEU A 121 3.40 7.61 -0.83
CA LEU A 121 3.07 6.95 0.43
C LEU A 121 2.01 7.72 1.25
N VAL A 122 2.19 9.04 1.40
CA VAL A 122 1.33 9.85 2.28
C VAL A 122 -0.15 9.77 1.87
N PRO A 123 -0.55 10.04 0.63
CA PRO A 123 -1.96 9.97 0.22
C PRO A 123 -2.50 8.53 0.23
N ILE A 124 -1.69 7.54 -0.18
CA ILE A 124 -2.12 6.14 -0.20
C ILE A 124 -2.30 5.62 1.24
N LEU A 125 -1.43 5.97 2.17
CA LEU A 125 -1.54 5.59 3.58
C LEU A 125 -2.77 6.21 4.24
N ALA A 126 -3.06 7.49 3.96
CA ALA A 126 -4.27 8.15 4.45
C ALA A 126 -5.53 7.43 3.95
N MET A 127 -5.57 7.07 2.66
CA MET A 127 -6.67 6.32 2.07
C MET A 127 -6.76 4.90 2.66
N ALA A 128 -5.63 4.21 2.86
CA ALA A 128 -5.54 2.88 3.45
C ALA A 128 -6.15 2.83 4.84
N LEU A 129 -5.72 3.75 5.70
CA LEU A 129 -6.24 3.86 7.07
C LEU A 129 -7.73 4.24 7.07
N GLY A 130 -8.12 5.21 6.24
CA GLY A 130 -9.52 5.61 6.11
C GLY A 130 -10.42 4.45 5.71
N LEU A 131 -10.07 3.71 4.66
CA LEU A 131 -10.83 2.53 4.21
C LEU A 131 -10.92 1.46 5.29
N THR A 132 -9.77 1.13 5.92
CA THR A 132 -9.71 0.06 6.92
C THR A 132 -10.48 0.42 8.19
N VAL A 133 -10.34 1.64 8.69
CA VAL A 133 -11.04 2.08 9.91
C VAL A 133 -12.54 2.13 9.66
N VAL A 134 -12.97 2.79 8.58
CA VAL A 134 -14.41 2.93 8.28
C VAL A 134 -15.06 1.57 8.04
N SER A 135 -14.44 0.69 7.26
CA SER A 135 -15.00 -0.63 6.97
C SER A 135 -15.04 -1.54 8.23
N ASN A 136 -14.03 -1.46 9.11
CA ASN A 136 -14.03 -2.21 10.37
C ASN A 136 -15.10 -1.72 11.35
N GLU A 137 -15.38 -0.41 11.38
CA GLU A 137 -16.51 0.13 12.16
C GLU A 137 -17.86 -0.38 11.62
N LEU A 138 -18.06 -0.34 10.31
CA LEU A 138 -19.28 -0.84 9.67
C LEU A 138 -19.48 -2.34 9.87
N LEU A 139 -18.41 -3.14 9.89
CA LEU A 139 -18.45 -4.58 10.15
C LEU A 139 -18.66 -4.92 11.62
N GLY A 140 -18.47 -3.97 12.54
CA GLY A 140 -18.60 -4.22 13.99
C GLY A 140 -17.62 -5.28 14.50
N VAL A 141 -16.39 -5.36 13.96
CA VAL A 141 -15.38 -6.33 14.36
C VAL A 141 -14.79 -6.03 15.74
N SER A 142 -14.21 -7.04 16.40
CA SER A 142 -13.59 -6.90 17.72
C SER A 142 -12.45 -5.88 17.72
N LEU A 143 -12.19 -5.26 18.88
CA LEU A 143 -11.10 -4.28 19.04
C LEU A 143 -9.73 -4.86 18.61
N PHE A 144 -9.51 -6.14 18.91
CA PHE A 144 -8.28 -6.84 18.49
C PHE A 144 -8.12 -6.85 16.98
N LEU A 145 -9.17 -7.22 16.23
CA LEU A 145 -9.12 -7.23 14.76
C LEU A 145 -9.00 -5.83 14.15
N ARG A 146 -9.62 -4.82 14.77
CA ARG A 146 -9.46 -3.41 14.36
C ARG A 146 -8.01 -2.96 14.48
N ALA A 147 -7.37 -3.23 15.61
CA ALA A 147 -5.98 -2.90 15.84
C ALA A 147 -5.04 -3.69 14.91
N LEU A 148 -5.27 -5.00 14.77
CA LEU A 148 -4.48 -5.87 13.90
C LEU A 148 -4.55 -5.42 12.44
N SER A 149 -5.74 -5.18 11.92
CA SER A 149 -5.92 -4.75 10.53
C SER A 149 -5.37 -3.34 10.27
N ALA A 150 -5.48 -2.41 11.25
CA ALA A 150 -4.90 -1.08 11.14
C ALA A 150 -3.35 -1.14 11.08
N VAL A 151 -2.73 -1.96 11.91
CA VAL A 151 -1.26 -2.18 11.85
C VAL A 151 -0.87 -2.89 10.56
N ALA A 152 -1.59 -3.94 10.19
CA ALA A 152 -1.32 -4.71 8.98
C ALA A 152 -1.40 -3.85 7.72
N ILE A 153 -2.44 -3.01 7.58
CA ILE A 153 -2.59 -2.18 6.38
C ILE A 153 -1.48 -1.13 6.27
N VAL A 154 -0.94 -0.63 7.39
CA VAL A 154 0.24 0.27 7.37
C VAL A 154 1.44 -0.45 6.76
N PHE A 155 1.81 -1.64 7.29
CA PHE A 155 2.93 -2.42 6.75
C PHE A 155 2.72 -2.82 5.29
N MET A 156 1.49 -3.23 4.92
CA MET A 156 1.14 -3.57 3.55
C MET A 156 1.26 -2.37 2.62
N THR A 157 0.85 -1.17 3.06
CA THR A 157 0.97 0.05 2.28
C THR A 157 2.43 0.41 2.02
N PHE A 158 3.29 0.34 3.03
CA PHE A 158 4.74 0.53 2.85
C PHE A 158 5.31 -0.46 1.83
N GLY A 159 4.96 -1.75 1.93
CA GLY A 159 5.38 -2.78 0.98
C GLY A 159 4.92 -2.50 -0.45
N LEU A 160 3.62 -2.21 -0.64
CA LEU A 160 3.03 -1.95 -1.95
C LEU A 160 3.59 -0.70 -2.62
N VAL A 161 3.73 0.40 -1.88
CA VAL A 161 4.28 1.66 -2.41
C VAL A 161 5.76 1.50 -2.74
N GLY A 162 6.54 0.81 -1.89
CA GLY A 162 7.95 0.50 -2.15
C GLY A 162 8.14 -0.41 -3.37
N LEU A 163 7.28 -1.43 -3.51
CA LEU A 163 7.25 -2.31 -4.68
C LEU A 163 6.94 -1.51 -5.96
N ALA A 164 5.91 -0.63 -5.92
CA ALA A 164 5.52 0.20 -7.06
C ALA A 164 6.62 1.17 -7.48
N ALA A 165 7.21 1.92 -6.53
CA ALA A 165 8.27 2.87 -6.79
C ALA A 165 9.54 2.17 -7.32
N GLY A 166 9.95 1.06 -6.70
CA GLY A 166 11.14 0.31 -7.09
C GLY A 166 11.01 -0.36 -8.45
N MET A 167 9.85 -0.96 -8.75
CA MET A 167 9.60 -1.56 -10.07
C MET A 167 9.40 -0.51 -11.16
N GLY A 168 8.75 0.63 -10.85
CA GLY A 168 8.63 1.76 -11.76
C GLY A 168 9.97 2.36 -12.14
N ALA A 169 10.90 2.42 -11.18
CA ALA A 169 12.28 2.86 -11.41
C ALA A 169 13.11 1.87 -12.24
N ARG A 170 12.81 0.57 -12.15
CA ARG A 170 13.49 -0.47 -12.92
C ARG A 170 13.05 -0.56 -14.39
N HIS A 171 11.79 -0.18 -14.66
CA HIS A 171 11.21 -0.27 -16.01
C HIS A 171 10.63 1.09 -16.44
N PRO A 172 11.43 2.19 -16.43
CA PRO A 172 10.94 3.49 -16.81
C PRO A 172 10.65 3.57 -18.30
N ARG A 173 9.63 4.33 -18.68
CA ARG A 173 9.26 4.62 -20.07
C ARG A 173 9.14 6.13 -20.24
N PHE A 174 10.28 6.78 -20.48
CA PHE A 174 10.35 8.25 -20.62
C PHE A 174 9.71 8.78 -21.90
N GLY A 175 9.53 7.94 -22.94
CA GLY A 175 8.86 8.31 -24.19
C GLY A 175 7.36 8.02 -24.23
N ALA A 176 6.73 7.65 -23.11
CA ALA A 176 5.29 7.37 -23.09
C ALA A 176 4.50 8.67 -23.19
N GLU A 177 3.57 8.74 -24.13
CA GLU A 177 2.67 9.87 -24.31
C GLU A 177 1.66 10.03 -23.15
N ASN A 178 1.33 8.90 -22.50
CA ASN A 178 0.37 8.85 -21.41
C ASN A 178 0.84 7.93 -20.28
N LEU A 179 0.72 8.37 -19.03
CA LEU A 179 1.08 7.59 -17.84
C LEU A 179 0.26 6.29 -17.70
N THR A 180 -0.94 6.25 -18.27
CA THR A 180 -1.77 5.02 -18.30
C THR A 180 -1.10 3.90 -19.11
N GLN A 181 -0.38 4.23 -20.18
CA GLN A 181 0.38 3.24 -20.97
C GLN A 181 1.53 2.65 -20.16
N VAL A 182 2.15 3.45 -19.29
CA VAL A 182 3.21 2.99 -18.40
C VAL A 182 2.66 1.97 -17.40
N ALA A 183 1.49 2.25 -16.80
CA ALA A 183 0.81 1.32 -15.89
C ALA A 183 0.42 -0.01 -16.58
N GLY A 184 0.02 0.02 -17.84
CA GLY A 184 -0.30 -1.16 -18.68
C GLY A 184 0.92 -1.88 -19.27
N SER A 185 2.14 -1.44 -18.97
CA SER A 185 3.36 -2.06 -19.48
C SER A 185 3.66 -3.41 -18.80
N TYR A 186 4.60 -4.17 -19.37
CA TYR A 186 5.10 -5.42 -18.77
C TYR A 186 5.51 -5.22 -17.28
N GLY A 187 6.21 -4.14 -16.96
CA GLY A 187 6.58 -3.80 -15.58
C GLY A 187 5.38 -3.56 -14.68
N GLY A 188 4.33 -2.88 -15.20
CA GLY A 188 3.09 -2.64 -14.45
C GLY A 188 2.29 -3.92 -14.21
N VAL A 189 2.19 -4.81 -15.20
CA VAL A 189 1.55 -6.13 -15.04
C VAL A 189 2.34 -6.98 -14.03
N ALA A 190 3.67 -7.03 -14.14
CA ALA A 190 4.51 -7.74 -13.19
C ALA A 190 4.34 -7.21 -11.75
N PHE A 191 4.24 -5.88 -11.60
CA PHE A 191 3.91 -5.26 -10.31
C PHE A 191 2.57 -5.77 -9.77
N MET A 192 1.50 -5.77 -10.60
CA MET A 192 0.16 -6.22 -10.18
C MET A 192 0.18 -7.66 -9.69
N VAL A 193 0.85 -8.56 -10.43
CA VAL A 193 0.98 -9.98 -10.03
C VAL A 193 1.71 -10.11 -8.69
N LEU A 194 2.85 -9.42 -8.53
CA LEU A 194 3.61 -9.45 -7.28
C LEU A 194 2.83 -8.82 -6.11
N ALA A 195 2.08 -7.75 -6.36
CA ALA A 195 1.23 -7.12 -5.35
C ALA A 195 0.12 -8.07 -4.87
N VAL A 196 -0.55 -8.77 -5.78
CA VAL A 196 -1.58 -9.77 -5.41
C VAL A 196 -0.97 -10.90 -4.60
N LEU A 197 0.17 -11.46 -5.03
CA LEU A 197 0.86 -12.51 -4.28
C LEU A 197 1.28 -12.04 -2.87
N PHE A 198 1.80 -10.82 -2.77
CA PHE A 198 2.16 -10.21 -1.48
C PHE A 198 0.94 -10.04 -0.58
N ILE A 199 -0.19 -9.54 -1.10
CA ILE A 199 -1.43 -9.34 -0.34
C ILE A 199 -1.95 -10.68 0.17
N LEU A 200 -2.08 -11.69 -0.69
CA LEU A 200 -2.57 -13.01 -0.32
C LEU A 200 -1.67 -13.68 0.73
N ALA A 201 -0.35 -13.63 0.53
CA ALA A 201 0.60 -14.19 1.48
C ALA A 201 0.53 -13.50 2.85
N THR A 202 0.46 -12.17 2.88
CA THR A 202 0.38 -11.41 4.14
C THR A 202 -0.94 -11.69 4.86
N VAL A 203 -2.06 -11.70 4.15
CA VAL A 203 -3.38 -11.99 4.75
C VAL A 203 -3.44 -13.42 5.27
N ALA A 204 -2.90 -14.41 4.54
CA ALA A 204 -2.84 -15.79 4.99
C ALA A 204 -2.00 -15.95 6.28
N LEU A 205 -0.83 -15.27 6.34
CA LEU A 205 0.04 -15.26 7.52
C LEU A 205 -0.63 -14.61 8.75
N LEU A 206 -1.50 -13.63 8.55
CA LEU A 206 -2.20 -12.94 9.64
C LEU A 206 -3.50 -13.67 10.05
N ALA A 207 -4.21 -14.27 9.11
CA ALA A 207 -5.50 -14.92 9.35
C ALA A 207 -5.38 -16.14 10.28
N TRP A 208 -4.33 -16.95 10.10
CA TRP A 208 -4.15 -18.15 10.89
C TRP A 208 -3.96 -17.85 12.39
N PRO A 209 -2.99 -17.02 12.83
CA PRO A 209 -2.81 -16.74 14.26
C PRO A 209 -3.98 -15.98 14.87
N ALA A 210 -4.61 -15.08 14.12
CA ALA A 210 -5.76 -14.34 14.61
C ALA A 210 -6.99 -15.24 14.80
N SER A 211 -7.23 -16.21 13.92
CA SER A 211 -8.33 -17.17 14.09
C SER A 211 -8.14 -18.04 15.34
N ILE A 212 -6.92 -18.52 15.60
CA ILE A 212 -6.60 -19.28 16.83
C ILE A 212 -6.86 -18.41 18.07
N TYR A 213 -6.37 -17.18 18.07
CA TYR A 213 -6.58 -16.26 19.19
C TYR A 213 -8.07 -16.07 19.50
N LEU A 214 -8.89 -15.80 18.49
CA LEU A 214 -10.33 -15.55 18.64
C LEU A 214 -11.10 -16.81 19.11
N VAL A 215 -10.72 -18.00 18.64
CA VAL A 215 -11.33 -19.25 19.07
C VAL A 215 -11.02 -19.53 20.55
N HIS A 216 -9.76 -19.37 20.98
CA HIS A 216 -9.41 -19.57 22.40
C HIS A 216 -10.06 -18.52 23.30
N GLN A 217 -10.12 -17.27 22.85
CA GLN A 217 -10.80 -16.19 23.59
C GLN A 217 -12.30 -16.48 23.76
N SER A 218 -12.98 -17.01 22.72
CA SER A 218 -14.41 -17.34 22.79
C SER A 218 -14.71 -18.52 23.71
N ARG A 219 -13.73 -19.45 23.88
CA ARG A 219 -13.85 -20.63 24.75
C ARG A 219 -13.36 -20.36 26.19
N GLY A 220 -12.76 -19.18 26.47
CA GLY A 220 -12.13 -18.89 27.76
C GLY A 220 -10.90 -19.75 28.06
N GLU A 221 -10.29 -20.37 27.05
CA GLU A 221 -9.15 -21.28 27.20
C GLU A 221 -7.83 -20.50 27.13
N ALA A 222 -6.86 -20.89 27.95
CA ALA A 222 -5.53 -20.32 27.89
C ALA A 222 -4.77 -20.82 26.62
N ILE A 223 -4.14 -19.89 25.91
CA ILE A 223 -3.37 -20.23 24.71
C ILE A 223 -2.09 -20.97 25.12
N THR A 224 -1.90 -22.17 24.61
CA THR A 224 -0.71 -23.00 24.88
C THR A 224 0.57 -22.32 24.33
N ALA A 225 1.71 -22.58 24.99
CA ALA A 225 2.99 -21.97 24.61
C ALA A 225 3.38 -22.22 23.14
N GLY A 226 3.04 -23.40 22.58
CA GLY A 226 3.26 -23.74 21.17
C GLY A 226 2.48 -22.83 20.22
N TYR A 227 1.21 -22.54 20.52
CA TYR A 227 0.41 -21.63 19.70
C TYR A 227 0.92 -20.16 19.78
N ARG A 228 1.41 -19.73 20.96
CA ARG A 228 2.03 -18.39 21.10
C ARG A 228 3.29 -18.26 20.25
N ALA A 229 4.14 -19.29 20.24
CA ALA A 229 5.33 -19.32 19.39
C ALA A 229 4.97 -19.27 17.89
N GLY A 230 3.97 -20.05 17.46
CA GLY A 230 3.46 -20.01 16.09
C GLY A 230 2.91 -18.64 15.68
N MET A 231 2.16 -17.97 16.56
CA MET A 231 1.67 -16.59 16.34
C MET A 231 2.80 -15.61 16.13
N ILE A 232 3.83 -15.63 17.01
CA ILE A 232 5.00 -14.74 16.91
C ILE A 232 5.73 -14.98 15.59
N LEU A 233 5.89 -16.25 15.18
CA LEU A 233 6.51 -16.60 13.90
C LEU A 233 5.70 -16.06 12.70
N CYS A 234 4.38 -16.21 12.69
CA CYS A 234 3.54 -15.71 11.59
C CYS A 234 3.54 -14.18 11.51
N PHE A 235 3.41 -13.48 12.63
CA PHE A 235 3.50 -12.02 12.65
C PHE A 235 4.89 -11.54 12.26
N GLY A 236 5.94 -12.22 12.73
CA GLY A 236 7.32 -11.96 12.32
C GLY A 236 7.55 -12.18 10.82
N ALA A 237 7.00 -13.28 10.27
CA ALA A 237 7.07 -13.57 8.85
C ALA A 237 6.31 -12.53 8.00
N ALA A 238 5.12 -12.08 8.44
CA ALA A 238 4.36 -11.04 7.75
C ALA A 238 5.10 -9.68 7.73
N THR A 239 5.72 -9.29 8.86
CA THR A 239 6.54 -8.08 8.92
C THR A 239 7.82 -8.20 8.08
N ALA A 240 8.49 -9.34 8.12
CA ALA A 240 9.67 -9.61 7.29
C ALA A 240 9.31 -9.59 5.80
N LEU A 241 8.18 -10.19 5.40
CA LEU A 241 7.67 -10.16 4.03
C LEU A 241 7.39 -8.72 3.58
N SER A 242 6.71 -7.91 4.40
CA SER A 242 6.42 -6.51 4.09
C SER A 242 7.72 -5.68 3.94
N THR A 243 8.68 -5.91 4.84
CA THR A 243 9.99 -5.24 4.79
C THR A 243 10.79 -5.65 3.55
N ALA A 244 10.79 -6.94 3.20
CA ALA A 244 11.46 -7.44 2.01
C ALA A 244 10.82 -6.90 0.71
N THR A 245 9.48 -6.87 0.66
CA THR A 245 8.72 -6.33 -0.48
C THR A 245 8.94 -4.83 -0.65
N PHE A 246 9.20 -4.09 0.42
CA PHE A 246 9.62 -2.70 0.36
C PHE A 246 11.08 -2.54 -0.07
N TRP A 247 11.99 -3.21 0.63
CA TRP A 247 13.43 -2.93 0.56
C TRP A 247 14.10 -3.45 -0.72
N LEU A 248 13.76 -4.68 -1.14
CA LEU A 248 14.40 -5.29 -2.31
C LEU A 248 14.10 -4.54 -3.62
N PRO A 249 12.83 -4.19 -3.95
CA PRO A 249 12.55 -3.42 -5.15
C PRO A 249 13.13 -2.00 -5.12
N MET A 250 13.08 -1.33 -3.96
CA MET A 250 13.66 0.01 -3.80
C MET A 250 15.17 0.02 -4.08
N ARG A 251 15.92 -0.93 -3.51
CA ARG A 251 17.35 -1.06 -3.78
C ARG A 251 17.66 -1.37 -5.24
N ARG A 252 16.89 -2.29 -5.86
CA ARG A 252 17.08 -2.63 -7.28
C ARG A 252 16.69 -1.47 -8.18
N GLY A 253 15.67 -0.71 -7.85
CA GLY A 253 15.26 0.49 -8.57
C GLY A 253 16.31 1.59 -8.53
N ILE A 254 16.93 1.85 -7.36
CA ILE A 254 18.03 2.83 -7.23
C ILE A 254 19.20 2.43 -8.13
N ARG A 255 19.66 1.17 -8.05
CA ARG A 255 20.76 0.68 -8.89
C ARG A 255 20.44 0.79 -10.38
N ALA A 256 19.23 0.42 -10.79
CA ALA A 256 18.83 0.54 -12.18
C ALA A 256 18.86 1.99 -12.68
N LEU A 257 18.50 2.98 -11.84
CA LEU A 257 18.59 4.40 -12.19
C LEU A 257 20.03 4.91 -12.24
N GLU A 258 20.92 4.36 -11.42
CA GLU A 258 22.36 4.70 -11.42
C GLU A 258 23.09 4.11 -12.62
N GLU A 259 22.66 2.93 -13.11
CA GLU A 259 23.23 2.21 -14.25
C GLU A 259 22.71 2.67 -15.62
N MET A 260 21.69 3.55 -15.66
CA MET A 260 21.19 4.11 -16.92
C MET A 260 22.23 5.10 -17.50
N ASP A 261 22.83 4.76 -18.63
CA ASP A 261 23.73 5.63 -19.40
C ASP A 261 22.99 6.68 -20.22
#